data_817b1a02ea9d7befcad4984392b8002c
#
_entry.id   817b1a02ea9d7befcad4984392b8002c
#
_cell.length_a   1.000
_cell.length_b   1.000
_cell.length_c   1.000
_cell.angle_alpha   90.00
_cell.angle_beta   90.00
_cell.angle_gamma   90.00
#
_symmetry.space_group_name_H-M   'P 1'
#
loop_
_entity.id
_entity.type
_entity.pdbx_description
1 polymer ?
#
loop_
_entity_poly.entity_id
_entity_poly.type
_entity_poly.pdbx_seq_one_letter_code
_entity_poly.pdbx_strand_id
1 'polypeptide(L)'
;MKTFSLRHWLQRYTPLLAALLVLLSGSLLVLLMARNVLLEEGQASARLVHDRLKSTLDSFALQSTPSLQRVALNCPAFIYNARLLALHNPYIRSISLGDADGRTIRCSTITGSKPQPLPPRHTSLRFVYLPNSPLVPNTSVLVLQLPLAGKQLYFGINRLLLNAIFPTRSEYLETYVTLGRYKLNAVAVLDDKPRIHHTVAANPYFSVGFAYTWSGFMHYVAYHYLAYWLLVVVLAALVYQLLVRLLASEARLCGKISQGLARGQFHAFIQPVFTREGVLSGGEVLIRWIHPKDGFIPPDVFIKAAEHSGQINKLFSVLVQQLLATLGRPGIRLPVGFHLGLNISAPQLAQPALLTDCRALMSMLAPQQGVLVLELTERVEIPNNAACYGVLNQLKSEGARIAVDDFGTGHSSLIYLTRMQVDCLKIDKSFVDLISEGSRTDIVDNVIDLARRLGMETVAEGVETAYQQAYLEQMGVDMLQGYYFARPMPLADFVRQYLPQQPA
;
A
#
# COMPACT_ATOMS: atom_id res chain seq x y z
N MET A 1 -20.84 -14.77 22.30
CA MET A 1 -19.69 -15.69 22.44
C MET A 1 -18.90 -15.94 21.13
N LYS A 2 -19.44 -15.75 19.92
CA LYS A 2 -18.71 -16.03 18.65
C LYS A 2 -17.82 -14.87 18.14
N THR A 3 -18.06 -13.64 18.55
CA THR A 3 -17.29 -12.46 18.10
C THR A 3 -15.89 -12.35 18.73
N PHE A 4 -15.71 -12.92 19.93
CA PHE A 4 -14.42 -12.90 20.63
C PHE A 4 -13.35 -13.78 19.97
N SER A 5 -13.76 -14.86 19.29
CA SER A 5 -12.82 -15.78 18.62
C SER A 5 -12.24 -15.21 17.33
N LEU A 6 -13.00 -14.41 16.56
CA LEU A 6 -12.56 -13.86 15.27
C LEU A 6 -11.52 -12.73 15.45
N ARG A 7 -11.72 -11.84 16.42
CA ARG A 7 -10.74 -10.79 16.76
C ARG A 7 -9.42 -11.36 17.23
N HIS A 8 -9.45 -12.37 18.10
CA HIS A 8 -8.22 -13.01 18.59
C HIS A 8 -7.47 -13.76 17.49
N TRP A 9 -8.22 -14.38 16.56
CA TRP A 9 -7.66 -15.02 15.38
C TRP A 9 -7.02 -14.01 14.44
N LEU A 10 -7.70 -12.91 14.12
CA LEU A 10 -7.17 -11.82 13.28
C LEU A 10 -5.89 -11.24 13.88
N GLN A 11 -5.87 -10.86 15.15
CA GLN A 11 -4.68 -10.30 15.80
C GLN A 11 -3.47 -11.23 15.75
N ARG A 12 -3.69 -12.55 15.86
CA ARG A 12 -2.62 -13.56 15.84
C ARG A 12 -2.02 -13.78 14.45
N TYR A 13 -2.84 -13.71 13.41
CA TYR A 13 -2.41 -14.06 12.05
C TYR A 13 -2.14 -12.85 11.14
N THR A 14 -2.63 -11.66 11.47
CA THR A 14 -2.40 -10.44 10.68
C THR A 14 -0.92 -10.17 10.38
N PRO A 15 0.03 -10.25 11.34
CA PRO A 15 1.43 -10.02 11.05
C PRO A 15 2.00 -11.04 10.05
N LEU A 16 1.60 -12.28 10.19
CA LEU A 16 2.05 -13.38 9.33
C LEU A 16 1.50 -13.25 7.92
N LEU A 17 0.22 -12.89 7.78
CA LEU A 17 -0.42 -12.66 6.48
C LEU A 17 0.18 -11.45 5.77
N ALA A 18 0.46 -10.36 6.49
CA ALA A 18 1.10 -9.18 5.94
C ALA A 18 2.53 -9.48 5.45
N ALA A 19 3.32 -10.21 6.23
CA ALA A 19 4.66 -10.63 5.83
C ALA A 19 4.63 -11.56 4.62
N LEU A 20 3.68 -12.49 4.56
CA LEU A 20 3.48 -13.38 3.41
C LEU A 20 3.09 -12.59 2.16
N LEU A 21 2.23 -11.59 2.29
CA LEU A 21 1.85 -10.72 1.17
C LEU A 21 3.08 -9.98 0.62
N VAL A 22 3.92 -9.43 1.48
CA VAL A 22 5.18 -8.75 1.08
C VAL A 22 6.11 -9.73 0.37
N LEU A 23 6.27 -10.94 0.90
CA LEU A 23 7.09 -11.99 0.26
C LEU A 23 6.57 -12.35 -1.13
N LEU A 24 5.28 -12.60 -1.28
CA LEU A 24 4.68 -12.99 -2.55
C LEU A 24 4.75 -11.86 -3.59
N SER A 25 4.35 -10.65 -3.20
CA SER A 25 4.36 -9.50 -4.11
C SER A 25 5.78 -9.07 -4.49
N GLY A 26 6.70 -9.04 -3.54
CA GLY A 26 8.10 -8.75 -3.79
C GLY A 26 8.78 -9.79 -4.67
N SER A 27 8.49 -11.09 -4.42
CA SER A 27 8.97 -12.18 -5.26
C SER A 27 8.49 -12.08 -6.70
N LEU A 28 7.20 -11.80 -6.87
CA LEU A 28 6.62 -11.60 -8.20
C LEU A 28 7.27 -10.43 -8.92
N LEU A 29 7.50 -9.32 -8.21
CA LEU A 29 8.17 -8.15 -8.78
C LEU A 29 9.59 -8.47 -9.26
N VAL A 30 10.39 -9.16 -8.45
CA VAL A 30 11.75 -9.59 -8.81
C VAL A 30 11.73 -10.48 -10.05
N LEU A 31 10.82 -11.44 -10.13
CA LEU A 31 10.67 -12.32 -11.30
C LEU A 31 10.28 -11.55 -12.57
N LEU A 32 9.37 -10.59 -12.46
CA LEU A 32 8.96 -9.75 -13.59
C LEU A 32 10.10 -8.84 -14.07
N MET A 33 10.84 -8.22 -13.14
CA MET A 33 12.03 -7.41 -13.47
C MET A 33 13.09 -8.26 -14.19
N ALA A 34 13.44 -9.42 -13.63
CA ALA A 34 14.41 -10.32 -14.23
C ALA A 34 13.99 -10.79 -15.64
N ARG A 35 12.70 -11.12 -15.80
CA ARG A 35 12.15 -11.51 -17.10
C ARG A 35 12.26 -10.37 -18.11
N ASN A 36 11.93 -9.14 -17.74
CA ASN A 36 11.98 -8.01 -18.67
C ASN A 36 13.40 -7.73 -19.13
N VAL A 37 14.38 -7.72 -18.22
CA VAL A 37 15.81 -7.52 -18.57
C VAL A 37 16.29 -8.65 -19.49
N LEU A 38 15.98 -9.90 -19.17
CA LEU A 38 16.36 -11.04 -20.02
C LEU A 38 15.75 -10.94 -21.43
N LEU A 39 14.50 -10.47 -21.54
CA LEU A 39 13.84 -10.27 -22.83
C LEU A 39 14.50 -9.14 -23.64
N GLU A 40 14.87 -8.04 -22.98
CA GLU A 40 15.59 -6.92 -23.63
C GLU A 40 16.96 -7.36 -24.15
N GLU A 41 17.74 -8.09 -23.36
CA GLU A 41 19.03 -8.66 -23.78
C GLU A 41 18.86 -9.59 -24.98
N GLY A 42 17.87 -10.48 -24.93
CA GLY A 42 17.56 -11.38 -26.03
C GLY A 42 17.14 -10.68 -27.31
N GLN A 43 16.31 -9.63 -27.19
CA GLN A 43 15.91 -8.81 -28.33
C GLN A 43 17.09 -8.05 -28.94
N ALA A 44 17.96 -7.46 -28.12
CA ALA A 44 19.16 -6.76 -28.59
C ALA A 44 20.10 -7.70 -29.34
N SER A 45 20.36 -8.89 -28.77
CA SER A 45 21.17 -9.93 -29.39
C SER A 45 20.61 -10.39 -30.74
N ALA A 46 19.29 -10.65 -30.79
CA ALA A 46 18.64 -11.10 -32.01
C ALA A 46 18.63 -10.04 -33.10
N ARG A 47 18.41 -8.77 -32.76
CA ARG A 47 18.51 -7.65 -33.72
C ARG A 47 19.93 -7.53 -34.29
N LEU A 48 20.93 -7.61 -33.45
CA LEU A 48 22.34 -7.57 -33.88
C LEU A 48 22.64 -8.68 -34.89
N VAL A 49 22.22 -9.90 -34.63
CA VAL A 49 22.38 -11.05 -35.56
C VAL A 49 21.62 -10.81 -36.86
N HIS A 50 20.38 -10.32 -36.79
CA HIS A 50 19.58 -10.01 -37.97
C HIS A 50 20.29 -9.00 -38.87
N ASP A 51 20.77 -7.89 -38.31
CA ASP A 51 21.36 -6.79 -39.07
C ASP A 51 22.73 -7.20 -39.68
N ARG A 52 23.54 -7.94 -38.91
CA ARG A 52 24.83 -8.48 -39.44
C ARG A 52 24.60 -9.48 -40.57
N LEU A 53 23.64 -10.41 -40.39
CA LEU A 53 23.34 -11.38 -41.45
C LEU A 53 22.80 -10.69 -42.69
N LYS A 54 21.83 -9.77 -42.53
CA LYS A 54 21.27 -9.00 -43.64
C LYS A 54 22.33 -8.24 -44.41
N SER A 55 23.15 -7.43 -43.70
CA SER A 55 24.23 -6.64 -44.34
C SER A 55 25.26 -7.52 -45.08
N THR A 56 25.57 -8.68 -44.51
CA THR A 56 26.51 -9.63 -45.17
C THR A 56 25.90 -10.24 -46.44
N LEU A 57 24.61 -10.68 -46.39
CA LEU A 57 23.94 -11.23 -47.57
C LEU A 57 23.74 -10.17 -48.67
N ASP A 58 23.43 -8.94 -48.29
CA ASP A 58 23.27 -7.83 -49.21
C ASP A 58 24.62 -7.49 -49.87
N SER A 59 25.75 -7.53 -49.13
CA SER A 59 27.10 -7.31 -49.66
C SER A 59 27.48 -8.39 -50.71
N PHE A 60 27.12 -9.66 -50.44
CA PHE A 60 27.33 -10.73 -51.42
C PHE A 60 26.56 -10.47 -52.71
N ALA A 61 25.30 -10.03 -52.63
CA ALA A 61 24.50 -9.72 -53.79
C ALA A 61 25.11 -8.56 -54.61
N LEU A 62 25.49 -7.46 -53.95
CA LEU A 62 26.01 -6.25 -54.62
C LEU A 62 27.36 -6.47 -55.27
N GLN A 63 28.29 -7.16 -54.63
CA GLN A 63 29.66 -7.36 -55.10
C GLN A 63 29.76 -8.42 -56.18
N SER A 64 28.98 -9.48 -56.10
CA SER A 64 29.11 -10.65 -56.94
C SER A 64 28.28 -10.61 -58.23
N THR A 65 27.07 -9.99 -58.20
CA THR A 65 26.14 -10.02 -59.33
C THR A 65 26.67 -9.35 -60.60
N PRO A 66 27.28 -8.13 -60.58
CA PRO A 66 27.74 -7.46 -61.79
C PRO A 66 28.89 -8.17 -62.50
N SER A 67 29.82 -8.70 -61.74
CA SER A 67 30.99 -9.40 -62.28
C SER A 67 30.65 -10.75 -62.88
N LEU A 68 29.77 -11.53 -62.22
CA LEU A 68 29.32 -12.84 -62.73
C LEU A 68 28.29 -12.75 -63.86
N GLN A 69 27.51 -11.66 -63.93
CA GLN A 69 26.56 -11.43 -64.97
C GLN A 69 27.19 -11.34 -66.35
N ARG A 70 28.36 -10.67 -66.42
CA ARG A 70 29.09 -10.49 -67.69
C ARG A 70 29.61 -11.82 -68.31
N VAL A 71 29.84 -12.82 -67.48
CA VAL A 71 30.43 -14.11 -67.88
C VAL A 71 29.43 -15.28 -67.78
N ALA A 72 28.14 -15.00 -67.48
CA ALA A 72 27.14 -16.03 -67.20
C ALA A 72 26.77 -16.93 -68.39
N LEU A 73 27.19 -16.57 -69.66
CA LEU A 73 26.99 -17.39 -70.85
C LEU A 73 28.16 -18.31 -71.11
N ASN A 74 29.33 -18.12 -70.55
CA ASN A 74 30.55 -18.93 -70.76
C ASN A 74 30.94 -19.61 -69.43
N CYS A 75 30.69 -20.90 -69.36
CA CYS A 75 30.95 -21.70 -68.15
C CYS A 75 32.43 -21.62 -67.66
N PRO A 76 33.44 -21.82 -68.51
CA PRO A 76 34.85 -21.68 -68.06
C PRO A 76 35.19 -20.30 -67.48
N ALA A 77 34.73 -19.23 -68.14
CA ALA A 77 34.92 -17.86 -67.69
C ALA A 77 34.15 -17.56 -66.38
N PHE A 78 32.93 -18.09 -66.28
CA PHE A 78 32.15 -18.00 -65.06
C PHE A 78 32.86 -18.69 -63.87
N ILE A 79 33.35 -19.92 -64.05
CA ILE A 79 34.02 -20.70 -63.01
C ILE A 79 35.31 -19.97 -62.55
N TYR A 80 36.08 -19.40 -63.48
CA TYR A 80 37.28 -18.65 -63.14
C TYR A 80 36.97 -17.42 -62.28
N ASN A 81 36.02 -16.60 -62.67
CA ASN A 81 35.63 -15.38 -61.92
C ASN A 81 34.98 -15.76 -60.56
N ALA A 82 34.15 -16.82 -60.58
CA ALA A 82 33.53 -17.31 -59.35
C ALA A 82 34.56 -17.84 -58.31
N ARG A 83 35.62 -18.51 -58.79
CA ARG A 83 36.74 -18.91 -57.90
C ARG A 83 37.48 -17.73 -57.34
N LEU A 84 37.78 -16.71 -58.15
CA LEU A 84 38.39 -15.48 -57.64
C LEU A 84 37.55 -14.79 -56.55
N LEU A 85 36.24 -14.68 -56.75
CA LEU A 85 35.34 -14.16 -55.74
C LEU A 85 35.30 -15.00 -54.45
N ALA A 86 35.29 -16.33 -54.60
CA ALA A 86 35.32 -17.23 -53.43
C ALA A 86 36.66 -17.15 -52.66
N LEU A 87 37.76 -16.90 -53.33
CA LEU A 87 39.09 -16.70 -52.69
C LEU A 87 39.15 -15.41 -51.87
N HIS A 88 38.46 -14.35 -52.28
CA HIS A 88 38.44 -13.06 -51.58
C HIS A 88 37.40 -13.02 -50.44
N ASN A 89 36.55 -14.04 -50.30
CA ASN A 89 35.53 -14.04 -49.28
C ASN A 89 35.51 -15.38 -48.49
N PRO A 90 35.96 -15.39 -47.24
CA PRO A 90 36.12 -16.62 -46.46
C PRO A 90 34.81 -17.32 -46.15
N TYR A 91 33.69 -16.62 -46.30
CA TYR A 91 32.36 -17.18 -46.05
C TYR A 91 31.75 -17.89 -47.26
N ILE A 92 32.26 -17.67 -48.45
CA ILE A 92 31.80 -18.30 -49.68
C ILE A 92 32.58 -19.59 -49.92
N ARG A 93 31.89 -20.74 -49.86
CA ARG A 93 32.46 -22.06 -50.14
C ARG A 93 32.40 -22.41 -51.61
N SER A 94 31.30 -22.02 -52.24
CA SER A 94 31.06 -22.35 -53.65
C SER A 94 30.15 -21.35 -54.31
N ILE A 95 30.28 -21.16 -55.61
CA ILE A 95 29.38 -20.40 -56.45
C ILE A 95 28.98 -21.26 -57.62
N SER A 96 27.66 -21.33 -57.87
CA SER A 96 27.12 -22.15 -58.94
C SER A 96 26.06 -21.36 -59.75
N LEU A 97 25.98 -21.62 -61.04
CA LEU A 97 24.99 -21.05 -61.94
C LEU A 97 24.04 -22.14 -62.39
N GLY A 98 22.74 -21.92 -62.22
CA GLY A 98 21.68 -22.83 -62.65
C GLY A 98 20.71 -22.18 -63.64
N ASP A 99 19.84 -23.02 -64.16
CA ASP A 99 18.76 -22.62 -65.07
C ASP A 99 17.70 -21.75 -64.35
N ALA A 100 16.88 -21.07 -65.15
CA ALA A 100 15.81 -20.21 -64.63
C ALA A 100 14.76 -20.99 -63.81
N ASP A 101 14.54 -22.25 -64.14
CA ASP A 101 13.61 -23.18 -63.48
C ASP A 101 14.17 -23.72 -62.15
N GLY A 102 15.46 -23.49 -61.88
CA GLY A 102 16.14 -23.96 -60.69
C GLY A 102 16.33 -25.49 -60.58
N ARG A 103 16.16 -26.21 -61.66
CA ARG A 103 16.25 -27.67 -61.70
C ARG A 103 17.65 -28.25 -61.98
N THR A 104 18.52 -27.42 -62.66
CA THR A 104 19.83 -27.90 -63.08
C THR A 104 20.88 -26.84 -62.79
N ILE A 105 22.02 -27.26 -62.18
CA ILE A 105 23.24 -26.44 -62.13
C ILE A 105 24.01 -26.68 -63.38
N ARG A 106 24.32 -25.64 -64.16
CA ARG A 106 25.12 -25.73 -65.38
C ARG A 106 26.62 -25.60 -65.15
N CYS A 107 26.98 -24.71 -64.27
CA CYS A 107 28.39 -24.40 -63.94
C CYS A 107 28.55 -24.28 -62.41
N SER A 108 29.63 -24.80 -61.89
CA SER A 108 29.92 -24.74 -60.47
C SER A 108 31.42 -24.67 -60.19
N THR A 109 31.85 -23.94 -59.19
CA THR A 109 33.24 -23.94 -58.70
C THR A 109 33.67 -25.29 -58.15
N ILE A 110 32.71 -26.22 -57.81
CA ILE A 110 32.92 -27.56 -57.29
C ILE A 110 32.97 -28.57 -58.42
N THR A 111 31.89 -28.65 -59.23
CA THR A 111 31.71 -29.72 -60.24
C THR A 111 32.16 -29.32 -61.63
N GLY A 112 32.65 -28.11 -61.83
CA GLY A 112 33.07 -27.59 -63.11
C GLY A 112 31.85 -27.33 -64.05
N SER A 113 32.02 -27.64 -65.32
CA SER A 113 31.02 -27.48 -66.36
C SER A 113 30.09 -28.66 -66.54
N LYS A 114 30.16 -29.66 -65.63
CA LYS A 114 29.26 -30.81 -65.70
C LYS A 114 27.88 -30.45 -65.14
N PRO A 115 26.77 -30.54 -65.93
CA PRO A 115 25.45 -30.31 -65.44
C PRO A 115 25.10 -31.26 -64.28
N GLN A 116 24.46 -30.71 -63.23
CA GLN A 116 24.03 -31.46 -62.09
C GLN A 116 22.53 -31.21 -61.82
N PRO A 117 21.70 -32.27 -61.75
CA PRO A 117 20.30 -32.08 -61.37
C PRO A 117 20.16 -31.65 -59.93
N LEU A 118 19.27 -30.71 -59.69
CA LEU A 118 18.89 -30.31 -58.33
C LEU A 118 17.56 -31.00 -57.96
N PRO A 119 17.39 -31.46 -56.72
CA PRO A 119 16.10 -31.98 -56.28
C PRO A 119 15.04 -30.87 -56.37
N PRO A 120 13.75 -31.18 -56.67
CA PRO A 120 12.70 -30.24 -56.73
C PRO A 120 12.59 -29.48 -55.42
N ARG A 121 12.59 -28.14 -55.52
CA ARG A 121 12.48 -27.28 -54.32
C ARG A 121 11.01 -26.88 -54.10
N HIS A 122 10.53 -27.11 -52.92
CA HIS A 122 9.17 -26.74 -52.50
C HIS A 122 9.11 -25.35 -51.83
N THR A 123 10.23 -24.59 -51.82
CA THR A 123 10.28 -23.31 -51.09
C THR A 123 10.72 -22.16 -52.03
N SER A 124 10.01 -21.06 -51.93
CA SER A 124 10.34 -19.76 -52.57
C SER A 124 11.45 -19.01 -51.79
N LEU A 125 12.01 -19.57 -50.75
CA LEU A 125 13.01 -18.95 -49.89
C LEU A 125 14.34 -18.81 -50.61
N ARG A 126 14.90 -17.59 -50.62
CA ARG A 126 16.19 -17.25 -51.22
C ARG A 126 17.39 -17.65 -50.36
N PHE A 127 17.21 -17.90 -49.06
CA PHE A 127 18.24 -18.35 -48.16
C PHE A 127 17.78 -19.60 -47.41
N VAL A 128 18.49 -20.73 -47.55
CA VAL A 128 18.06 -22.03 -47.04
C VAL A 128 19.22 -22.80 -46.45
N TYR A 129 18.92 -23.62 -45.46
CA TYR A 129 19.84 -24.62 -44.93
C TYR A 129 19.52 -25.98 -45.55
N LEU A 130 20.55 -26.64 -46.09
CA LEU A 130 20.49 -27.99 -46.59
C LEU A 130 21.34 -28.91 -45.70
N PRO A 131 20.76 -29.87 -44.97
CA PRO A 131 21.52 -30.79 -44.14
C PRO A 131 22.46 -31.69 -44.97
N ASN A 132 22.07 -31.99 -46.21
CA ASN A 132 22.89 -32.71 -47.19
C ASN A 132 23.01 -31.87 -48.46
N SER A 133 24.23 -31.52 -48.82
CA SER A 133 24.50 -30.78 -50.05
C SER A 133 24.34 -31.69 -51.27
N PRO A 134 23.59 -31.29 -52.30
CA PRO A 134 23.48 -32.05 -53.54
C PRO A 134 24.79 -32.08 -54.32
N LEU A 135 25.74 -31.19 -54.05
CA LEU A 135 27.01 -31.12 -54.76
C LEU A 135 28.15 -31.84 -54.01
N VAL A 136 28.04 -31.99 -52.71
CA VAL A 136 29.03 -32.66 -51.85
C VAL A 136 28.26 -33.51 -50.84
N PRO A 137 28.26 -34.84 -51.04
CA PRO A 137 27.52 -35.75 -50.14
C PRO A 137 27.99 -35.63 -48.68
N ASN A 138 27.06 -35.91 -47.76
CA ASN A 138 27.27 -35.89 -46.31
C ASN A 138 27.79 -34.54 -45.71
N THR A 139 27.60 -33.44 -46.43
CA THR A 139 27.96 -32.13 -45.92
C THR A 139 26.74 -31.20 -45.87
N SER A 140 26.58 -30.48 -44.75
CA SER A 140 25.56 -29.46 -44.65
C SER A 140 26.08 -28.15 -45.28
N VAL A 141 25.14 -27.37 -45.84
CA VAL A 141 25.46 -26.13 -46.51
C VAL A 141 24.33 -25.10 -46.34
N LEU A 142 24.71 -23.83 -46.15
CA LEU A 142 23.80 -22.70 -46.28
C LEU A 142 23.83 -22.27 -47.75
N VAL A 143 22.70 -22.07 -48.38
CA VAL A 143 22.61 -21.67 -49.78
C VAL A 143 21.83 -20.37 -49.89
N LEU A 144 22.50 -19.34 -50.45
CA LEU A 144 21.83 -18.12 -50.86
C LEU A 144 21.55 -18.23 -52.36
N GLN A 145 20.33 -18.01 -52.78
CA GLN A 145 19.87 -18.00 -54.15
C GLN A 145 19.56 -16.60 -54.60
N LEU A 146 20.17 -16.15 -55.70
CA LEU A 146 19.92 -14.84 -56.30
C LEU A 146 19.56 -14.98 -57.77
N PRO A 147 18.62 -14.17 -58.30
CA PRO A 147 18.32 -14.12 -59.70
C PRO A 147 19.48 -13.43 -60.46
N LEU A 148 19.77 -13.94 -61.67
CA LEU A 148 20.81 -13.40 -62.54
C LEU A 148 20.41 -13.52 -64.01
N ALA A 149 19.87 -12.45 -64.60
CA ALA A 149 19.57 -12.34 -66.06
C ALA A 149 18.88 -13.61 -66.63
N GLY A 150 17.77 -14.05 -66.09
CA GLY A 150 17.05 -15.27 -66.53
C GLY A 150 17.67 -16.58 -66.10
N LYS A 151 18.64 -16.58 -65.19
CA LYS A 151 19.27 -17.73 -64.53
C LYS A 151 19.21 -17.58 -63.02
N GLN A 152 19.69 -18.60 -62.29
CA GLN A 152 19.78 -18.60 -60.83
C GLN A 152 21.22 -18.74 -60.41
N LEU A 153 21.69 -17.84 -59.53
CA LEU A 153 22.99 -17.88 -58.92
C LEU A 153 22.88 -18.47 -57.51
N TYR A 154 23.68 -19.47 -57.18
CA TYR A 154 23.71 -20.12 -55.92
C TYR A 154 25.03 -19.93 -55.22
N PHE A 155 25.03 -19.37 -54.00
CA PHE A 155 26.18 -19.28 -53.11
C PHE A 155 26.06 -20.34 -52.04
N GLY A 156 26.99 -21.27 -52.06
CA GLY A 156 27.21 -22.16 -50.95
C GLY A 156 28.01 -21.43 -49.87
N ILE A 157 27.41 -21.17 -48.75
CA ILE A 157 27.98 -20.39 -47.67
C ILE A 157 28.52 -21.31 -46.61
N ASN A 158 29.76 -21.02 -46.17
CA ASN A 158 30.40 -21.73 -45.10
C ASN A 158 29.71 -21.38 -43.76
N ARG A 159 29.59 -22.38 -42.89
CA ARG A 159 29.07 -22.25 -41.55
C ARG A 159 29.88 -21.25 -40.68
N LEU A 160 31.11 -20.97 -41.03
CA LEU A 160 31.93 -19.90 -40.40
C LEU A 160 31.22 -18.54 -40.39
N LEU A 161 30.30 -18.28 -41.33
CA LEU A 161 29.49 -17.08 -41.32
C LEU A 161 28.62 -17.02 -40.04
N LEU A 162 27.97 -18.12 -39.66
CA LEU A 162 27.17 -18.14 -38.44
C LEU A 162 28.03 -17.80 -37.21
N ASN A 163 29.21 -18.37 -37.10
CA ASN A 163 30.12 -18.07 -35.99
C ASN A 163 30.52 -16.60 -35.94
N ALA A 164 30.65 -15.94 -37.11
CA ALA A 164 31.06 -14.55 -37.19
C ALA A 164 29.92 -13.56 -36.87
N ILE A 165 28.67 -13.91 -37.15
CA ILE A 165 27.51 -13.03 -36.94
C ILE A 165 26.89 -13.14 -35.54
N PHE A 166 26.99 -14.33 -34.90
CA PHE A 166 26.49 -14.52 -33.57
C PHE A 166 27.41 -13.82 -32.54
N PRO A 167 26.83 -13.11 -31.56
CA PRO A 167 27.57 -12.57 -30.43
C PRO A 167 28.15 -13.69 -29.56
N THR A 168 28.99 -13.31 -28.62
CA THR A 168 29.49 -14.24 -27.60
C THR A 168 28.30 -14.95 -26.92
N ARG A 169 28.44 -16.24 -26.67
CA ARG A 169 27.37 -17.04 -26.06
C ARG A 169 26.93 -16.43 -24.72
N SER A 170 25.67 -16.16 -24.60
CA SER A 170 25.06 -15.97 -23.29
C SER A 170 24.84 -17.34 -22.63
N GLU A 171 25.11 -17.43 -21.35
CA GLU A 171 24.89 -18.66 -20.57
C GLU A 171 23.38 -18.99 -20.42
N TYR A 172 22.53 -17.96 -20.53
CA TYR A 172 21.09 -18.03 -20.25
C TYR A 172 20.21 -17.94 -21.49
N LEU A 173 20.77 -17.41 -22.61
CA LEU A 173 20.04 -17.13 -23.84
C LEU A 173 20.71 -17.80 -25.04
N GLU A 174 19.92 -18.43 -25.88
CA GLU A 174 20.35 -18.95 -27.19
C GLU A 174 19.70 -18.15 -28.32
N THR A 175 20.49 -17.35 -29.03
CA THR A 175 20.04 -16.67 -30.24
C THR A 175 20.11 -17.63 -31.42
N TYR A 176 19.11 -17.61 -32.31
CA TYR A 176 19.02 -18.49 -33.48
C TYR A 176 18.48 -17.78 -34.71
N VAL A 177 18.84 -18.31 -35.85
CA VAL A 177 18.29 -17.95 -37.19
C VAL A 177 17.38 -19.08 -37.65
N THR A 178 16.18 -18.75 -38.08
CA THR A 178 15.23 -19.71 -38.66
C THR A 178 15.29 -19.66 -40.16
N LEU A 179 15.59 -20.78 -40.78
CA LEU A 179 15.63 -21.01 -42.23
C LEU A 179 14.67 -22.13 -42.60
N GLY A 180 13.47 -21.80 -43.05
CA GLY A 180 12.41 -22.79 -43.27
C GLY A 180 12.04 -23.49 -41.96
N ARG A 181 12.22 -24.80 -41.91
CA ARG A 181 11.93 -25.59 -40.69
C ARG A 181 13.09 -25.71 -39.68
N TYR A 182 14.26 -25.18 -40.05
CA TYR A 182 15.47 -25.33 -39.24
C TYR A 182 15.75 -24.07 -38.43
N LYS A 183 16.06 -24.25 -37.17
CA LYS A 183 16.58 -23.21 -36.28
C LYS A 183 18.07 -23.45 -36.07
N LEU A 184 18.91 -22.52 -36.44
CA LEU A 184 20.36 -22.60 -36.43
C LEU A 184 20.95 -21.63 -35.43
N ASN A 185 21.83 -22.08 -34.57
CA ASN A 185 22.70 -21.19 -33.78
C ASN A 185 24.13 -21.22 -34.34
N ALA A 186 25.07 -20.60 -33.65
CA ALA A 186 26.48 -20.58 -34.03
C ALA A 186 27.10 -21.98 -34.22
N VAL A 187 26.62 -22.99 -33.51
CA VAL A 187 27.26 -24.32 -33.43
C VAL A 187 26.48 -25.42 -34.16
N ALA A 188 25.16 -25.46 -34.01
CA ALA A 188 24.35 -26.57 -34.49
C ALA A 188 22.93 -26.16 -34.91
N VAL A 189 22.20 -27.11 -35.49
CA VAL A 189 20.73 -27.04 -35.51
C VAL A 189 20.25 -27.18 -34.08
N LEU A 190 19.35 -26.32 -33.65
CA LEU A 190 18.79 -26.42 -32.31
C LEU A 190 18.03 -27.74 -32.15
N ASP A 191 18.26 -28.40 -31.03
CA ASP A 191 17.54 -29.60 -30.62
C ASP A 191 16.09 -29.30 -30.18
N ASP A 192 15.26 -30.31 -30.04
CA ASP A 192 13.86 -30.22 -29.67
C ASP A 192 13.63 -30.07 -28.13
N LYS A 193 14.64 -29.61 -27.39
CA LYS A 193 14.46 -29.36 -25.95
C LYS A 193 13.38 -28.32 -25.71
N PRO A 194 12.60 -28.44 -24.65
CA PRO A 194 11.56 -27.43 -24.31
C PRO A 194 12.21 -26.10 -24.01
N ARG A 195 11.97 -25.13 -24.89
CA ARG A 195 12.44 -23.75 -24.77
C ARG A 195 11.31 -22.77 -25.01
N ILE A 196 11.40 -21.61 -24.36
CA ILE A 196 10.53 -20.48 -24.65
C ILE A 196 11.18 -19.70 -25.79
N HIS A 197 10.51 -19.65 -26.95
CA HIS A 197 11.00 -19.03 -28.16
C HIS A 197 10.39 -17.64 -28.36
N HIS A 198 11.21 -16.69 -28.77
CA HIS A 198 10.79 -15.35 -29.16
C HIS A 198 11.37 -15.01 -30.54
N THR A 199 10.52 -14.69 -31.49
CA THR A 199 10.94 -14.16 -32.80
C THR A 199 10.97 -12.64 -32.73
N VAL A 200 12.09 -12.04 -33.09
CA VAL A 200 12.34 -10.60 -32.92
C VAL A 200 12.31 -9.85 -34.22
N ALA A 201 12.97 -10.40 -35.25
CA ALA A 201 13.08 -9.78 -36.56
C ALA A 201 12.88 -10.84 -37.66
N ALA A 202 12.15 -10.48 -38.69
CA ALA A 202 11.92 -11.33 -39.83
C ALA A 202 12.00 -10.51 -41.14
N ASN A 203 12.52 -11.17 -42.17
CA ASN A 203 12.49 -10.68 -43.53
C ASN A 203 12.02 -11.83 -44.46
N PRO A 204 11.82 -11.62 -45.79
CA PRO A 204 11.36 -12.68 -46.67
C PRO A 204 12.26 -13.91 -46.77
N TYR A 205 13.49 -13.84 -46.28
CA TYR A 205 14.49 -14.90 -46.43
C TYR A 205 14.76 -15.67 -45.15
N PHE A 206 14.70 -15.03 -44.00
CA PHE A 206 14.97 -15.63 -42.69
C PHE A 206 14.30 -14.86 -41.59
N SER A 207 14.17 -15.48 -40.42
CA SER A 207 13.83 -14.80 -39.19
C SER A 207 14.86 -15.08 -38.10
N VAL A 208 14.99 -14.13 -37.19
CA VAL A 208 15.93 -14.25 -36.05
C VAL A 208 15.15 -14.13 -34.77
N GLY A 209 15.48 -14.98 -33.84
CA GLY A 209 14.90 -15.00 -32.51
C GLY A 209 15.89 -15.47 -31.46
N PHE A 210 15.41 -15.53 -30.25
CA PHE A 210 16.15 -16.12 -29.14
C PHE A 210 15.26 -17.08 -28.35
N ALA A 211 15.91 -17.94 -27.60
CA ALA A 211 15.24 -18.92 -26.75
C ALA A 211 15.94 -19.08 -25.41
N TYR A 212 15.19 -19.41 -24.39
CA TYR A 212 15.72 -19.76 -23.06
C TYR A 212 14.93 -20.92 -22.46
N THR A 213 15.55 -21.64 -21.55
CA THR A 213 14.89 -22.69 -20.75
C THR A 213 14.40 -22.12 -19.44
N TRP A 214 13.38 -22.72 -18.83
CA TRP A 214 12.92 -22.31 -17.51
C TRP A 214 14.01 -22.45 -16.44
N SER A 215 14.81 -23.51 -16.49
CA SER A 215 15.95 -23.71 -15.59
C SER A 215 17.03 -22.63 -15.77
N GLY A 216 17.32 -22.25 -17.02
CA GLY A 216 18.25 -21.14 -17.33
C GLY A 216 17.76 -19.81 -16.77
N PHE A 217 16.46 -19.53 -16.93
CA PHE A 217 15.84 -18.34 -16.33
C PHE A 217 15.96 -18.32 -14.80
N MET A 218 15.65 -19.45 -14.12
CA MET A 218 15.78 -19.53 -12.67
C MET A 218 17.23 -19.37 -12.21
N HIS A 219 18.19 -19.92 -12.96
CA HIS A 219 19.61 -19.72 -12.66
C HIS A 219 20.04 -18.27 -12.83
N TYR A 220 19.57 -17.61 -13.90
CA TYR A 220 19.76 -16.17 -14.12
C TYR A 220 19.22 -15.33 -12.95
N VAL A 221 18.01 -15.62 -12.51
CA VAL A 221 17.38 -14.94 -11.35
C VAL A 221 18.20 -15.17 -10.09
N ALA A 222 18.60 -16.42 -9.82
CA ALA A 222 19.36 -16.74 -8.63
C ALA A 222 20.72 -16.05 -8.58
N TYR A 223 21.39 -15.90 -9.72
CA TYR A 223 22.72 -15.27 -9.78
C TYR A 223 22.65 -13.72 -9.73
N HIS A 224 21.77 -13.11 -10.55
CA HIS A 224 21.74 -11.66 -10.70
C HIS A 224 20.80 -10.96 -9.71
N TYR A 225 19.82 -11.65 -9.14
CA TYR A 225 18.77 -11.04 -8.30
C TYR A 225 18.75 -11.53 -6.85
N LEU A 226 19.78 -12.25 -6.40
CA LEU A 226 19.88 -12.75 -5.03
C LEU A 226 19.76 -11.62 -3.99
N ALA A 227 20.43 -10.49 -4.22
CA ALA A 227 20.40 -9.34 -3.31
C ALA A 227 18.99 -8.75 -3.17
N TYR A 228 18.22 -8.70 -4.25
CA TYR A 228 16.83 -8.23 -4.22
C TYR A 228 15.92 -9.20 -3.45
N TRP A 229 16.14 -10.51 -3.58
CA TRP A 229 15.45 -11.53 -2.80
C TRP A 229 15.72 -11.38 -1.30
N LEU A 230 16.98 -11.19 -0.93
CA LEU A 230 17.35 -10.94 0.46
C LEU A 230 16.70 -9.68 1.00
N LEU A 231 16.65 -8.61 0.21
CA LEU A 231 15.95 -7.38 0.58
C LEU A 231 14.46 -7.61 0.84
N VAL A 232 13.78 -8.37 -0.02
CA VAL A 232 12.35 -8.71 0.16
C VAL A 232 12.12 -9.50 1.45
N VAL A 233 13.01 -10.47 1.77
CA VAL A 233 12.93 -11.25 3.00
C VAL A 233 13.13 -10.37 4.24
N VAL A 234 14.13 -9.48 4.22
CA VAL A 234 14.40 -8.54 5.31
C VAL A 234 13.19 -7.61 5.52
N LEU A 235 12.63 -7.06 4.44
CA LEU A 235 11.45 -6.18 4.51
C LEU A 235 10.24 -6.92 5.11
N ALA A 236 9.99 -8.15 4.70
CA ALA A 236 8.91 -8.97 5.25
C ALA A 236 9.10 -9.25 6.74
N ALA A 237 10.34 -9.53 7.16
CA ALA A 237 10.68 -9.73 8.57
C ALA A 237 10.49 -8.45 9.40
N LEU A 238 10.86 -7.29 8.87
CA LEU A 238 10.65 -6.00 9.52
C LEU A 238 9.16 -5.67 9.67
N VAL A 239 8.36 -5.88 8.63
CA VAL A 239 6.89 -5.69 8.68
C VAL A 239 6.28 -6.62 9.73
N TYR A 240 6.67 -7.89 9.74
CA TYR A 240 6.22 -8.84 10.76
C TYR A 240 6.54 -8.38 12.18
N GLN A 241 7.80 -8.02 12.45
CA GLN A 241 8.23 -7.56 13.78
C GLN A 241 7.52 -6.27 14.20
N LEU A 242 7.34 -5.32 13.30
CA LEU A 242 6.64 -4.07 13.57
C LEU A 242 5.19 -4.34 13.99
N LEU A 243 4.47 -5.14 13.21
CA LEU A 243 3.07 -5.48 13.50
C LEU A 243 2.94 -6.26 14.83
N VAL A 244 3.83 -7.21 15.08
CA VAL A 244 3.83 -7.94 16.36
C VAL A 244 4.06 -6.98 17.54
N ARG A 245 4.98 -6.03 17.42
CA ARG A 245 5.23 -5.03 18.48
C ARG A 245 4.04 -4.12 18.71
N LEU A 246 3.40 -3.62 17.64
CA LEU A 246 2.23 -2.75 17.72
C LEU A 246 1.05 -3.47 18.39
N LEU A 247 0.70 -4.66 17.93
CA LEU A 247 -0.39 -5.46 18.49
C LEU A 247 -0.12 -5.91 19.93
N ALA A 248 1.14 -6.25 20.27
CA ALA A 248 1.52 -6.61 21.63
C ALA A 248 1.50 -5.40 22.58
N SER A 249 1.69 -4.17 22.09
CA SER A 249 1.61 -2.96 22.93
C SER A 249 0.19 -2.70 23.40
N GLU A 250 -0.78 -2.83 22.51
CA GLU A 250 -2.21 -2.65 22.84
C GLU A 250 -2.70 -3.72 23.85
N ALA A 251 -2.38 -4.98 23.60
CA ALA A 251 -2.74 -6.06 24.52
C ALA A 251 -2.10 -5.89 25.92
N ARG A 252 -0.85 -5.42 25.98
CA ARG A 252 -0.17 -5.11 27.25
C ARG A 252 -0.85 -3.97 27.99
N LEU A 253 -1.28 -2.91 27.26
CA LEU A 253 -1.98 -1.79 27.87
C LEU A 253 -3.34 -2.21 28.45
N CYS A 254 -4.13 -3.00 27.70
CA CYS A 254 -5.39 -3.57 28.21
C CYS A 254 -5.18 -4.43 29.46
N GLY A 255 -4.10 -5.22 29.51
CA GLY A 255 -3.70 -5.98 30.71
C GLY A 255 -3.35 -5.08 31.89
N LYS A 256 -2.61 -3.99 31.65
CA LYS A 256 -2.28 -2.99 32.68
C LYS A 256 -3.54 -2.29 33.20
N ILE A 257 -4.52 -1.93 32.34
CA ILE A 257 -5.79 -1.34 32.75
C ILE A 257 -6.56 -2.30 33.68
N SER A 258 -6.70 -3.58 33.28
CA SER A 258 -7.34 -4.59 34.14
C SER A 258 -6.68 -4.70 35.52
N GLN A 259 -5.38 -4.69 35.55
CA GLN A 259 -4.60 -4.75 36.80
C GLN A 259 -4.76 -3.46 37.62
N GLY A 260 -4.77 -2.30 36.95
CA GLY A 260 -5.02 -0.98 37.57
C GLY A 260 -6.41 -0.89 38.20
N LEU A 261 -7.44 -1.40 37.51
CA LEU A 261 -8.81 -1.51 38.05
C LEU A 261 -8.84 -2.37 39.32
N ALA A 262 -8.24 -3.57 39.29
CA ALA A 262 -8.21 -4.48 40.44
C ALA A 262 -7.43 -3.92 41.65
N ARG A 263 -6.48 -3.00 41.39
CA ARG A 263 -5.63 -2.39 42.44
C ARG A 263 -6.09 -0.99 42.85
N GLY A 264 -7.21 -0.49 42.38
CA GLY A 264 -7.73 0.83 42.73
C GLY A 264 -6.85 2.00 42.28
N GLN A 265 -6.19 1.91 41.12
CA GLN A 265 -5.27 2.92 40.62
C GLN A 265 -5.98 4.03 39.79
N PHE A 266 -7.25 3.90 39.55
CA PHE A 266 -8.08 4.89 38.86
C PHE A 266 -8.83 5.75 39.85
N HIS A 267 -8.70 7.06 39.70
CA HIS A 267 -9.25 8.02 40.64
C HIS A 267 -10.11 9.06 39.91
N ALA A 268 -11.24 9.41 40.54
CA ALA A 268 -12.07 10.53 40.10
C ALA A 268 -11.44 11.83 40.59
N PHE A 269 -11.11 12.70 39.66
CA PHE A 269 -10.79 14.10 39.90
C PHE A 269 -12.01 14.92 39.46
N ILE A 270 -12.14 16.12 39.98
CA ILE A 270 -13.21 17.03 39.59
C ILE A 270 -12.59 18.41 39.30
N GLN A 271 -12.98 19.03 38.20
CA GLN A 271 -12.65 20.42 37.89
C GLN A 271 -13.87 21.28 38.08
N PRO A 272 -13.84 22.28 38.97
CA PRO A 272 -14.96 23.18 39.22
C PRO A 272 -15.36 23.97 37.97
N VAL A 273 -16.67 24.15 37.79
CA VAL A 273 -17.31 24.98 36.78
C VAL A 273 -18.05 26.10 37.47
N PHE A 274 -17.88 27.32 36.98
CA PHE A 274 -18.44 28.50 37.59
C PHE A 274 -19.45 29.19 36.67
N THR A 275 -20.44 29.86 37.23
CA THR A 275 -21.25 30.78 36.44
C THR A 275 -20.39 31.99 36.02
N ARG A 276 -20.86 32.78 35.08
CA ARG A 276 -20.20 34.06 34.69
C ARG A 276 -20.02 35.01 35.86
N GLU A 277 -20.87 34.96 36.88
CA GLU A 277 -20.76 35.77 38.11
C GLU A 277 -19.72 35.18 39.12
N GLY A 278 -19.01 34.13 38.77
CA GLY A 278 -18.00 33.50 39.60
C GLY A 278 -18.55 32.59 40.72
N VAL A 279 -19.82 32.21 40.65
CA VAL A 279 -20.44 31.27 41.62
C VAL A 279 -20.23 29.83 41.15
N LEU A 280 -19.90 28.93 42.06
CA LEU A 280 -19.77 27.49 41.75
C LEU A 280 -21.10 26.96 41.21
N SER A 281 -21.12 26.54 39.95
CA SER A 281 -22.28 25.96 39.25
C SER A 281 -22.23 24.45 39.14
N GLY A 282 -21.02 23.90 39.08
CA GLY A 282 -20.88 22.47 38.83
C GLY A 282 -19.44 21.98 38.90
N GLY A 283 -19.20 20.81 38.29
CA GLY A 283 -17.86 20.29 38.11
C GLY A 283 -17.84 19.13 37.12
N GLU A 284 -16.80 19.12 36.31
CA GLU A 284 -16.52 18.03 35.39
C GLU A 284 -15.67 16.96 36.06
N VAL A 285 -16.11 15.71 35.93
CA VAL A 285 -15.42 14.54 36.48
C VAL A 285 -14.44 13.97 35.48
N LEU A 286 -13.19 13.99 35.87
CA LEU A 286 -12.07 13.57 35.03
C LEU A 286 -11.38 12.35 35.62
N ILE A 287 -11.26 11.28 34.86
CA ILE A 287 -10.53 10.09 35.28
C ILE A 287 -9.03 10.36 35.29
N ARG A 288 -8.33 9.87 36.33
CA ARG A 288 -6.87 9.92 36.45
C ARG A 288 -6.34 8.53 36.79
N TRP A 289 -5.36 8.07 36.04
CA TRP A 289 -4.66 6.82 36.35
C TRP A 289 -3.34 7.12 37.05
N ILE A 290 -3.22 6.76 38.31
CA ILE A 290 -2.00 6.93 39.12
C ILE A 290 -1.38 5.56 39.27
N HIS A 291 -0.39 5.29 38.44
CA HIS A 291 0.31 4.00 38.45
C HIS A 291 1.50 4.04 39.44
N PRO A 292 1.69 3.01 40.29
CA PRO A 292 2.71 3.06 41.39
C PRO A 292 4.15 3.26 40.90
N LYS A 293 4.47 2.81 39.70
CA LYS A 293 5.81 2.92 39.10
C LYS A 293 5.93 4.01 38.06
N ASP A 294 4.91 4.13 37.21
CA ASP A 294 4.94 5.01 36.05
C ASP A 294 4.37 6.42 36.38
N GLY A 295 3.85 6.61 37.59
CA GLY A 295 3.24 7.87 38.03
C GLY A 295 1.91 8.15 37.36
N PHE A 296 1.64 9.40 36.99
CA PHE A 296 0.43 9.82 36.30
C PHE A 296 0.46 9.38 34.85
N ILE A 297 -0.52 8.58 34.41
CA ILE A 297 -0.71 8.17 33.03
C ILE A 297 -1.86 9.00 32.45
N PRO A 298 -1.62 9.78 31.37
CA PRO A 298 -2.63 10.64 30.76
C PRO A 298 -3.82 9.82 30.18
N PRO A 299 -5.05 10.36 30.24
CA PRO A 299 -6.25 9.73 29.68
C PRO A 299 -6.11 9.32 28.21
N ASP A 300 -5.49 10.16 27.36
CA ASP A 300 -5.28 9.92 25.93
C ASP A 300 -4.53 8.62 25.64
N VAL A 301 -3.71 8.16 26.58
CA VAL A 301 -2.93 6.92 26.46
C VAL A 301 -3.81 5.69 26.66
N PHE A 302 -4.76 5.72 27.60
CA PHE A 302 -5.48 4.50 27.99
C PHE A 302 -6.97 4.46 27.64
N ILE A 303 -7.63 5.60 27.44
CA ILE A 303 -9.07 5.65 27.16
C ILE A 303 -9.40 4.89 25.86
N LYS A 304 -8.66 5.14 24.76
CA LYS A 304 -8.87 4.41 23.48
C LYS A 304 -8.73 2.88 23.65
N ALA A 305 -7.73 2.43 24.41
CA ALA A 305 -7.54 1.01 24.68
C ALA A 305 -8.66 0.44 25.58
N ALA A 306 -9.14 1.22 26.54
CA ALA A 306 -10.28 0.86 27.39
C ALA A 306 -11.58 0.75 26.58
N GLU A 307 -11.82 1.65 25.64
CA GLU A 307 -12.96 1.60 24.72
C GLU A 307 -12.91 0.36 23.84
N HIS A 308 -11.79 0.14 23.14
CA HIS A 308 -11.60 -1.02 22.25
C HIS A 308 -11.73 -2.36 22.98
N SER A 309 -11.28 -2.41 24.24
CA SER A 309 -11.37 -3.63 25.05
C SER A 309 -12.68 -3.78 25.84
N GLY A 310 -13.57 -2.79 25.81
CA GLY A 310 -14.80 -2.76 26.60
C GLY A 310 -14.58 -2.49 28.10
N GLN A 311 -13.36 -2.14 28.51
CA GLN A 311 -13.03 -1.84 29.91
C GLN A 311 -13.49 -0.45 30.33
N ILE A 312 -13.85 0.41 29.38
CA ILE A 312 -14.35 1.77 29.65
C ILE A 312 -15.57 1.78 30.56
N ASN A 313 -16.44 0.79 30.44
CA ASN A 313 -17.62 0.64 31.33
C ASN A 313 -17.20 0.42 32.81
N LYS A 314 -16.17 -0.40 33.02
CA LYS A 314 -15.66 -0.65 34.38
C LYS A 314 -14.99 0.58 34.97
N LEU A 315 -14.27 1.34 34.13
CA LEU A 315 -13.68 2.62 34.54
C LEU A 315 -14.76 3.61 34.94
N PHE A 316 -15.82 3.73 34.14
CA PHE A 316 -16.96 4.59 34.44
C PHE A 316 -17.65 4.20 35.77
N SER A 317 -17.95 2.92 35.98
CA SER A 317 -18.55 2.43 37.23
C SER A 317 -17.65 2.71 38.46
N VAL A 318 -16.33 2.61 38.31
CA VAL A 318 -15.39 2.97 39.39
C VAL A 318 -15.49 4.46 39.74
N LEU A 319 -15.56 5.34 38.73
CA LEU A 319 -15.76 6.79 38.97
C LEU A 319 -17.10 7.04 39.69
N VAL A 320 -18.19 6.44 39.21
CA VAL A 320 -19.50 6.55 39.83
C VAL A 320 -19.47 6.12 41.31
N GLN A 321 -18.87 4.98 41.60
CA GLN A 321 -18.72 4.51 42.99
C GLN A 321 -17.94 5.50 43.87
N GLN A 322 -16.87 6.12 43.36
CA GLN A 322 -16.11 7.10 44.11
C GLN A 322 -16.88 8.39 44.34
N LEU A 323 -17.67 8.83 43.34
CA LEU A 323 -18.56 9.99 43.45
C LEU A 323 -19.65 9.76 44.52
N LEU A 324 -20.35 8.63 44.45
CA LEU A 324 -21.39 8.26 45.44
C LEU A 324 -20.79 8.16 46.85
N ALA A 325 -19.59 7.53 46.98
CA ALA A 325 -18.94 7.38 48.27
C ALA A 325 -18.39 8.69 48.85
N THR A 326 -18.15 9.72 48.04
CA THR A 326 -17.59 11.00 48.50
C THR A 326 -18.67 12.09 48.58
N LEU A 327 -19.37 12.36 47.49
CA LEU A 327 -20.38 13.42 47.40
C LEU A 327 -21.73 13.03 48.01
N GLY A 328 -22.04 11.74 48.04
CA GLY A 328 -23.27 11.20 48.67
C GLY A 328 -23.15 10.97 50.20
N ARG A 329 -22.05 11.38 50.84
CA ARG A 329 -21.91 11.24 52.32
C ARG A 329 -22.87 12.12 53.07
N PRO A 330 -23.44 11.65 54.18
CA PRO A 330 -24.19 12.50 55.11
C PRO A 330 -23.39 13.73 55.52
N GLY A 331 -23.99 14.91 55.45
CA GLY A 331 -23.31 16.16 55.78
C GLY A 331 -22.65 16.90 54.61
N ILE A 332 -22.48 16.29 53.45
CA ILE A 332 -22.06 16.97 52.22
C ILE A 332 -23.29 17.51 51.51
N ARG A 333 -23.32 18.81 51.24
CA ARG A 333 -24.35 19.48 50.46
C ARG A 333 -23.79 20.15 49.25
N LEU A 334 -24.23 19.71 48.08
CA LEU A 334 -23.92 20.39 46.82
C LEU A 334 -24.73 21.68 46.71
N PRO A 335 -24.29 22.70 45.98
CA PRO A 335 -25.09 23.85 45.60
C PRO A 335 -26.40 23.41 44.95
N VAL A 336 -27.47 24.21 45.14
CA VAL A 336 -28.74 23.97 44.48
C VAL A 336 -28.55 24.11 42.95
N GLY A 337 -29.04 23.12 42.20
CA GLY A 337 -28.85 23.12 40.73
C GLY A 337 -27.46 22.71 40.29
N PHE A 338 -26.65 22.01 41.10
CA PHE A 338 -25.28 21.64 40.78
C PHE A 338 -25.20 20.73 39.53
N HIS A 339 -24.45 21.13 38.52
CA HIS A 339 -24.20 20.35 37.30
C HIS A 339 -22.99 19.40 37.48
N LEU A 340 -23.23 18.10 37.39
CA LEU A 340 -22.17 17.09 37.47
C LEU A 340 -21.91 16.54 36.06
N GLY A 341 -20.81 16.96 35.43
CA GLY A 341 -20.38 16.56 34.09
C GLY A 341 -19.59 15.23 34.12
N LEU A 342 -19.97 14.30 33.29
CA LEU A 342 -19.23 13.04 33.04
C LEU A 342 -19.09 12.73 31.56
N ASN A 343 -17.87 12.48 31.14
CA ASN A 343 -17.55 12.03 29.81
C ASN A 343 -18.04 10.63 29.53
N ILE A 344 -18.77 10.41 28.45
CA ILE A 344 -19.25 9.12 27.99
C ILE A 344 -18.82 8.88 26.54
N SER A 345 -18.59 7.61 26.17
CA SER A 345 -18.23 7.22 24.82
C SER A 345 -19.35 6.39 24.16
N ALA A 346 -19.42 6.40 22.81
CA ALA A 346 -20.45 5.69 22.07
C ALA A 346 -20.57 4.18 22.43
N PRO A 347 -19.47 3.41 22.65
CA PRO A 347 -19.57 2.03 23.08
C PRO A 347 -20.32 1.82 24.40
N GLN A 348 -20.34 2.83 25.29
CA GLN A 348 -21.04 2.74 26.57
C GLN A 348 -22.55 2.83 26.43
N LEU A 349 -23.05 3.55 25.42
CA LEU A 349 -24.48 3.68 25.15
C LEU A 349 -25.19 2.33 24.84
N ALA A 350 -24.40 1.33 24.41
CA ALA A 350 -24.93 -0.01 24.16
C ALA A 350 -24.96 -0.91 25.41
N GLN A 351 -24.59 -0.39 26.58
CA GLN A 351 -24.44 -1.20 27.81
C GLN A 351 -25.46 -0.86 28.87
N PRO A 352 -26.21 -1.85 29.40
CA PRO A 352 -27.19 -1.63 30.45
C PRO A 352 -26.63 -1.02 31.74
N ALA A 353 -25.35 -1.25 32.02
CA ALA A 353 -24.67 -0.73 33.21
C ALA A 353 -24.69 0.80 33.27
N LEU A 354 -24.57 1.48 32.11
CA LEU A 354 -24.62 2.94 32.05
C LEU A 354 -25.89 3.52 32.66
N LEU A 355 -27.05 2.96 32.33
CA LEU A 355 -28.34 3.40 32.87
C LEU A 355 -28.38 3.27 34.40
N THR A 356 -27.89 2.17 34.94
CA THR A 356 -27.84 1.92 36.39
C THR A 356 -26.93 2.93 37.09
N ASP A 357 -25.74 3.15 36.55
CA ASP A 357 -24.77 4.08 37.10
C ASP A 357 -25.25 5.53 37.04
N CYS A 358 -25.85 5.96 35.92
CA CYS A 358 -26.41 7.31 35.76
C CYS A 358 -27.60 7.54 36.72
N ARG A 359 -28.50 6.55 36.89
CA ARG A 359 -29.63 6.66 37.84
C ARG A 359 -29.16 6.79 39.30
N ALA A 360 -28.10 6.09 39.67
CA ALA A 360 -27.55 6.21 41.00
C ALA A 360 -27.00 7.64 41.26
N LEU A 361 -26.31 8.24 40.27
CA LEU A 361 -25.85 9.63 40.37
C LEU A 361 -27.02 10.62 40.40
N MET A 362 -28.01 10.46 39.53
CA MET A 362 -29.20 11.35 39.55
C MET A 362 -29.96 11.28 40.87
N SER A 363 -30.07 10.09 41.47
CA SER A 363 -30.68 9.93 42.82
C SER A 363 -29.85 10.65 43.89
N MET A 364 -28.54 10.66 43.81
CA MET A 364 -27.64 11.42 44.71
C MET A 364 -27.80 12.92 44.53
N LEU A 365 -27.98 13.41 43.31
CA LEU A 365 -28.12 14.82 42.97
C LEU A 365 -29.52 15.40 43.28
N ALA A 366 -30.54 14.58 43.24
CA ALA A 366 -31.95 14.99 43.34
C ALA A 366 -32.29 15.84 44.59
N PRO A 367 -31.75 15.59 45.80
CA PRO A 367 -32.07 16.40 46.99
C PRO A 367 -31.71 17.88 46.87
N GLN A 368 -30.68 18.21 46.05
CA GLN A 368 -30.24 19.57 45.77
C GLN A 368 -30.68 20.08 44.39
N GLN A 369 -31.61 19.41 43.73
CA GLN A 369 -32.05 19.70 42.37
C GLN A 369 -30.85 19.70 41.37
N GLY A 370 -29.81 18.97 41.69
CA GLY A 370 -28.62 18.86 40.81
C GLY A 370 -28.89 18.06 39.56
N VAL A 371 -28.13 18.31 38.53
CA VAL A 371 -28.30 17.76 37.19
C VAL A 371 -27.10 16.95 36.78
N LEU A 372 -27.31 15.73 36.27
CA LEU A 372 -26.26 14.95 35.61
C LEU A 372 -26.12 15.42 34.17
N VAL A 373 -24.93 15.83 33.79
CA VAL A 373 -24.59 16.21 32.42
C VAL A 373 -23.72 15.12 31.80
N LEU A 374 -24.18 14.52 30.72
CA LEU A 374 -23.41 13.50 29.96
C LEU A 374 -22.73 14.17 28.77
N GLU A 375 -21.41 14.15 28.78
CA GLU A 375 -20.58 14.84 27.81
C GLU A 375 -20.14 13.84 26.72
N LEU A 376 -20.46 14.16 25.48
CA LEU A 376 -20.12 13.38 24.28
C LEU A 376 -19.17 14.18 23.43
N THR A 377 -17.99 13.63 23.11
CA THR A 377 -17.05 14.32 22.22
C THR A 377 -17.59 14.38 20.80
N GLU A 378 -17.37 15.49 20.11
CA GLU A 378 -17.77 15.74 18.73
C GLU A 378 -17.32 14.63 17.74
N ARG A 379 -16.16 14.02 17.98
CA ARG A 379 -15.53 13.03 17.09
C ARG A 379 -16.18 11.65 17.13
N VAL A 380 -17.09 11.43 18.05
CA VAL A 380 -17.73 10.13 18.22
C VAL A 380 -18.92 10.01 17.27
N GLU A 381 -18.75 9.33 16.14
CA GLU A 381 -19.91 8.84 15.39
C GLU A 381 -20.70 7.89 16.27
N ILE A 382 -21.81 8.38 16.85
CA ILE A 382 -22.77 7.48 17.48
C ILE A 382 -23.33 6.61 16.34
N PRO A 383 -23.18 5.28 16.41
CA PRO A 383 -23.74 4.41 15.40
C PRO A 383 -25.22 4.78 15.20
N ASN A 384 -25.65 4.91 13.94
CA ASN A 384 -27.05 5.23 13.63
C ASN A 384 -27.97 4.04 14.02
N ASN A 385 -27.94 3.73 15.30
CA ASN A 385 -28.61 2.59 15.93
C ASN A 385 -29.66 3.15 16.89
N ALA A 386 -30.90 2.80 16.63
CA ALA A 386 -32.04 3.19 17.46
C ALA A 386 -31.86 2.86 18.97
N ALA A 387 -31.06 1.85 19.30
CA ALA A 387 -30.77 1.48 20.68
C ALA A 387 -29.92 2.54 21.42
N CYS A 388 -28.87 3.11 20.78
CA CYS A 388 -28.02 4.12 21.40
C CYS A 388 -28.79 5.42 21.66
N TYR A 389 -29.56 5.87 20.67
CA TYR A 389 -30.44 7.04 20.84
C TYR A 389 -31.54 6.78 21.87
N GLY A 390 -32.04 5.53 21.95
CA GLY A 390 -33.02 5.13 22.96
C GLY A 390 -32.51 5.31 24.39
N VAL A 391 -31.24 4.95 24.66
CA VAL A 391 -30.62 5.12 25.98
C VAL A 391 -30.46 6.60 26.34
N LEU A 392 -29.96 7.44 25.39
CA LEU A 392 -29.84 8.89 25.60
C LEU A 392 -31.20 9.54 25.88
N ASN A 393 -32.21 9.24 25.06
CA ASN A 393 -33.59 9.78 25.25
C ASN A 393 -34.18 9.34 26.57
N GLN A 394 -33.91 8.10 27.00
CA GLN A 394 -34.41 7.61 28.30
C GLN A 394 -33.73 8.37 29.44
N LEU A 395 -32.39 8.56 29.42
CA LEU A 395 -31.71 9.34 30.47
C LEU A 395 -32.19 10.79 30.50
N LYS A 396 -32.41 11.41 29.34
CA LYS A 396 -33.02 12.76 29.26
C LYS A 396 -34.39 12.81 29.85
N SER A 397 -35.28 11.85 29.55
CA SER A 397 -36.65 11.80 30.12
C SER A 397 -36.64 11.63 31.65
N GLU A 398 -35.55 11.07 32.18
CA GLU A 398 -35.34 10.89 33.62
C GLU A 398 -34.61 12.12 34.26
N GLY A 399 -34.23 13.17 33.48
CA GLY A 399 -33.71 14.44 33.97
C GLY A 399 -32.21 14.64 33.75
N ALA A 400 -31.50 13.74 33.04
CA ALA A 400 -30.12 14.02 32.60
C ALA A 400 -30.11 15.04 31.46
N ARG A 401 -29.01 15.79 31.33
CA ARG A 401 -28.72 16.67 30.20
C ARG A 401 -27.58 16.11 29.35
N ILE A 402 -27.56 16.48 28.08
CA ILE A 402 -26.54 16.07 27.12
C ILE A 402 -25.72 17.29 26.74
N ALA A 403 -24.40 17.20 26.88
CA ALA A 403 -23.46 18.20 26.38
C ALA A 403 -22.64 17.64 25.20
N VAL A 404 -22.35 18.49 24.22
CA VAL A 404 -21.33 18.20 23.20
C VAL A 404 -20.03 18.85 23.63
N ASP A 405 -19.01 18.02 23.70
CA ASP A 405 -17.65 18.37 24.09
C ASP A 405 -16.74 18.56 22.88
N ASP A 406 -15.66 19.38 23.00
CA ASP A 406 -14.68 19.72 21.96
C ASP A 406 -15.31 20.31 20.66
N PHE A 407 -16.44 21.03 20.75
CA PHE A 407 -17.16 21.50 19.56
C PHE A 407 -16.31 22.42 18.69
N GLY A 408 -16.24 22.08 17.38
CA GLY A 408 -15.51 22.83 16.35
C GLY A 408 -14.13 22.28 16.02
N THR A 409 -13.65 21.25 16.71
CA THR A 409 -12.35 20.59 16.42
C THR A 409 -12.45 19.42 15.44
N GLY A 410 -13.66 19.04 15.02
CA GLY A 410 -13.96 17.88 14.19
C GLY A 410 -14.88 18.14 13.00
N HIS A 411 -15.60 17.13 12.58
CA HIS A 411 -16.49 17.14 11.41
C HIS A 411 -17.99 17.20 11.84
N SER A 412 -18.32 17.97 12.87
CA SER A 412 -19.72 18.03 13.33
C SER A 412 -20.65 18.52 12.24
N SER A 413 -21.50 17.59 11.84
CA SER A 413 -22.70 17.95 11.13
C SER A 413 -23.69 18.54 12.12
N LEU A 414 -24.15 19.79 11.92
CA LEU A 414 -25.22 20.43 12.69
C LEU A 414 -26.46 19.55 12.87
N ILE A 415 -26.62 18.54 12.00
CA ILE A 415 -27.65 17.51 12.06
C ILE A 415 -27.56 16.66 13.34
N TYR A 416 -26.33 16.43 13.87
CA TYR A 416 -26.15 15.67 15.12
C TYR A 416 -26.67 16.44 16.33
N LEU A 417 -26.40 17.74 16.41
CA LEU A 417 -26.88 18.60 17.51
C LEU A 417 -28.40 18.56 17.60
N THR A 418 -29.07 18.63 16.44
CA THR A 418 -30.53 18.64 16.37
C THR A 418 -31.14 17.27 16.68
N ARG A 419 -30.52 16.18 16.21
CA ARG A 419 -31.02 14.80 16.45
C ARG A 419 -30.86 14.35 17.89
N MET A 420 -29.80 14.75 18.57
CA MET A 420 -29.54 14.39 19.97
C MET A 420 -30.23 15.32 20.95
N GLN A 421 -30.88 16.40 20.46
CA GLN A 421 -31.48 17.42 21.32
C GLN A 421 -30.53 17.86 22.43
N VAL A 422 -29.32 18.28 22.01
CA VAL A 422 -28.25 18.68 22.92
C VAL A 422 -28.70 19.87 23.78
N ASP A 423 -28.40 19.83 25.08
CA ASP A 423 -28.81 20.84 26.05
C ASP A 423 -27.70 21.87 26.30
N CYS A 424 -26.43 21.45 26.11
CA CYS A 424 -25.27 22.28 26.42
C CYS A 424 -24.17 22.10 25.36
N LEU A 425 -23.49 23.19 25.03
CA LEU A 425 -22.35 23.21 24.10
C LEU A 425 -21.09 23.66 24.85
N LYS A 426 -20.06 22.81 24.89
CA LYS A 426 -18.77 23.11 25.47
C LYS A 426 -17.85 23.71 24.37
N ILE A 427 -17.38 24.95 24.58
CA ILE A 427 -16.48 25.65 23.67
C ILE A 427 -15.06 25.23 24.02
N ASP A 428 -14.41 24.52 23.13
CA ASP A 428 -13.08 23.95 23.34
C ASP A 428 -12.01 25.02 23.62
N LYS A 429 -11.04 24.67 24.43
CA LYS A 429 -9.90 25.51 24.78
C LYS A 429 -9.22 26.14 23.56
N SER A 430 -9.11 25.45 22.45
CA SER A 430 -8.45 25.98 21.25
C SER A 430 -9.13 27.22 20.68
N PHE A 431 -10.44 27.40 20.90
CA PHE A 431 -11.17 28.60 20.55
C PHE A 431 -10.96 29.69 21.61
N VAL A 432 -11.01 29.32 22.91
CA VAL A 432 -10.78 30.27 24.01
C VAL A 432 -9.36 30.83 23.95
N ASP A 433 -8.38 30.08 23.52
CA ASP A 433 -6.99 30.50 23.31
C ASP A 433 -6.83 31.57 22.20
N LEU A 434 -7.80 31.70 21.29
CA LEU A 434 -7.81 32.77 20.29
C LEU A 434 -8.19 34.14 20.87
N ILE A 435 -8.78 34.19 22.08
CA ILE A 435 -9.21 35.39 22.74
C ILE A 435 -7.98 36.10 23.34
N SER A 436 -7.51 37.16 22.67
CA SER A 436 -6.42 38.03 23.14
C SER A 436 -6.64 39.45 22.66
N GLU A 437 -5.99 40.43 23.32
CA GLU A 437 -6.10 41.85 22.94
C GLU A 437 -5.72 42.05 21.47
N GLY A 438 -6.66 42.63 20.69
CA GLY A 438 -6.45 42.92 19.27
C GLY A 438 -6.61 41.73 18.32
N SER A 439 -6.97 40.51 18.80
CA SER A 439 -7.25 39.38 17.95
C SER A 439 -8.68 39.41 17.37
N ARG A 440 -8.84 38.75 16.21
CA ARG A 440 -10.17 38.45 15.65
C ARG A 440 -10.79 37.26 16.37
N THR A 441 -11.91 37.49 17.01
CA THR A 441 -12.67 36.50 17.79
C THR A 441 -13.89 35.98 17.04
N ASP A 442 -14.02 36.30 15.75
CA ASP A 442 -15.19 36.01 14.91
C ASP A 442 -15.65 34.53 15.01
N ILE A 443 -14.69 33.58 15.20
CA ILE A 443 -15.03 32.15 15.30
C ILE A 443 -15.70 31.85 16.64
N VAL A 444 -15.18 32.36 17.74
CA VAL A 444 -15.73 32.19 19.09
C VAL A 444 -17.15 32.78 19.15
N ASP A 445 -17.29 33.98 18.62
CA ASP A 445 -18.56 34.71 18.57
C ASP A 445 -19.61 33.94 17.78
N ASN A 446 -19.23 33.36 16.65
CA ASN A 446 -20.12 32.51 15.82
C ASN A 446 -20.56 31.25 16.55
N VAL A 447 -19.67 30.63 17.33
CA VAL A 447 -20.01 29.40 18.11
C VAL A 447 -20.99 29.78 19.24
N ILE A 448 -20.76 30.88 19.94
CA ILE A 448 -21.66 31.36 20.99
C ILE A 448 -23.03 31.74 20.42
N ASP A 449 -23.07 32.46 19.28
CA ASP A 449 -24.32 32.79 18.60
C ASP A 449 -25.09 31.59 18.11
N LEU A 450 -24.38 30.58 17.57
CA LEU A 450 -24.98 29.29 17.19
C LEU A 450 -25.64 28.58 18.37
N ALA A 451 -24.94 28.47 19.49
CA ALA A 451 -25.49 27.83 20.69
C ALA A 451 -26.76 28.58 21.17
N ARG A 452 -26.71 29.88 21.19
CA ARG A 452 -27.84 30.75 21.56
C ARG A 452 -29.05 30.54 20.64
N ARG A 453 -28.84 30.51 19.31
CA ARG A 453 -29.93 30.26 18.32
C ARG A 453 -30.53 28.90 18.45
N LEU A 454 -29.77 27.93 18.89
CA LEU A 454 -30.24 26.55 19.11
C LEU A 454 -30.82 26.33 20.51
N GLY A 455 -30.82 27.38 21.37
CA GLY A 455 -31.33 27.31 22.73
C GLY A 455 -30.51 26.44 23.68
N MET A 456 -29.20 26.31 23.41
CA MET A 456 -28.27 25.52 24.22
C MET A 456 -27.59 26.42 25.25
N GLU A 457 -27.34 25.90 26.44
CA GLU A 457 -26.43 26.50 27.42
C GLU A 457 -24.98 26.40 26.91
N THR A 458 -24.11 27.30 27.31
CA THR A 458 -22.71 27.36 26.89
C THR A 458 -21.76 27.18 28.06
N VAL A 459 -20.72 26.38 27.90
CA VAL A 459 -19.58 26.26 28.82
C VAL A 459 -18.31 26.58 28.05
N ALA A 460 -17.53 27.58 28.46
CA ALA A 460 -16.23 27.85 27.88
C ALA A 460 -15.13 27.14 28.69
N GLU A 461 -14.33 26.36 28.00
CA GLU A 461 -13.24 25.56 28.58
C GLU A 461 -11.87 26.22 28.41
N GLY A 462 -10.95 25.89 29.30
CA GLY A 462 -9.58 26.33 29.22
C GLY A 462 -9.39 27.82 29.43
N VAL A 463 -10.28 28.48 30.19
CA VAL A 463 -10.09 29.90 30.62
C VAL A 463 -8.86 30.00 31.51
N GLU A 464 -7.83 30.73 31.05
CA GLU A 464 -6.55 30.88 31.76
C GLU A 464 -6.24 32.31 32.19
N THR A 465 -6.94 33.29 31.64
CA THR A 465 -6.67 34.73 31.92
C THR A 465 -7.94 35.50 32.26
N ALA A 466 -7.76 36.61 33.02
CA ALA A 466 -8.84 37.53 33.34
C ALA A 466 -9.45 38.21 32.09
N TYR A 467 -8.64 38.36 31.02
CA TYR A 467 -9.11 38.93 29.77
C TYR A 467 -10.10 37.97 29.07
N GLN A 468 -9.76 36.67 29.02
CA GLN A 468 -10.64 35.66 28.47
C GLN A 468 -11.95 35.57 29.24
N GLN A 469 -11.90 35.58 30.59
CA GLN A 469 -13.09 35.59 31.43
C GLN A 469 -13.98 36.80 31.09
N ALA A 470 -13.44 38.02 31.15
CA ALA A 470 -14.20 39.27 30.90
C ALA A 470 -14.86 39.27 29.51
N TYR A 471 -14.13 38.79 28.49
CA TYR A 471 -14.64 38.68 27.14
C TYR A 471 -15.82 37.69 27.05
N LEU A 472 -15.66 36.48 27.60
CA LEU A 472 -16.71 35.43 27.58
C LEU A 472 -17.96 35.86 28.37
N GLU A 473 -17.78 36.57 29.50
CA GLU A 473 -18.86 37.17 30.26
C GLU A 473 -19.62 38.21 29.43
N GLN A 474 -18.90 39.10 28.75
CA GLN A 474 -19.51 40.12 27.87
C GLN A 474 -20.27 39.48 26.71
N MET A 475 -19.74 38.38 26.15
CA MET A 475 -20.41 37.63 25.08
C MET A 475 -21.60 36.80 25.59
N GLY A 476 -21.81 36.73 26.91
CA GLY A 476 -22.95 36.07 27.54
C GLY A 476 -22.84 34.56 27.56
N VAL A 477 -21.65 34.03 27.72
CA VAL A 477 -21.41 32.58 28.00
C VAL A 477 -21.96 32.26 29.39
N ASP A 478 -22.66 31.15 29.56
CA ASP A 478 -23.37 30.85 30.80
C ASP A 478 -22.44 30.33 31.90
N MET A 479 -21.48 29.49 31.54
CA MET A 479 -20.56 28.86 32.50
C MET A 479 -19.11 28.88 31.98
N LEU A 480 -18.17 28.94 32.91
CA LEU A 480 -16.74 29.08 32.66
C LEU A 480 -15.96 27.99 33.41
N GLN A 481 -14.98 27.41 32.76
CA GLN A 481 -14.09 26.41 33.31
C GLN A 481 -12.67 26.66 32.82
N GLY A 482 -11.67 26.56 33.71
CA GLY A 482 -10.27 26.71 33.31
C GLY A 482 -9.34 26.90 34.48
N TYR A 483 -8.04 26.94 34.17
CA TYR A 483 -6.98 27.09 35.18
C TYR A 483 -6.95 28.45 35.85
N TYR A 484 -7.62 29.41 35.27
CA TYR A 484 -7.83 30.69 35.89
C TYR A 484 -8.64 30.55 37.20
N PHE A 485 -9.62 29.66 37.22
CA PHE A 485 -10.46 29.40 38.39
C PHE A 485 -9.88 28.28 39.26
N ALA A 486 -9.72 27.09 38.69
CA ALA A 486 -9.20 25.92 39.38
C ALA A 486 -8.68 24.87 38.44
N ARG A 487 -7.66 24.14 38.86
CA ARG A 487 -7.20 22.92 38.16
C ARG A 487 -8.04 21.71 38.59
N PRO A 488 -8.11 20.63 37.78
CA PRO A 488 -8.67 19.36 38.22
C PRO A 488 -8.02 18.91 39.54
N MET A 489 -8.84 18.56 40.52
CA MET A 489 -8.38 18.18 41.86
C MET A 489 -9.04 16.89 42.33
N PRO A 490 -8.47 16.18 43.31
CA PRO A 490 -9.09 15.03 43.97
C PRO A 490 -10.45 15.41 44.59
N LEU A 491 -11.44 14.50 44.56
CA LEU A 491 -12.79 14.76 45.11
C LEU A 491 -12.76 15.24 46.57
N ALA A 492 -11.85 14.74 47.38
CA ALA A 492 -11.72 15.14 48.77
C ALA A 492 -11.30 16.62 48.92
N ASP A 493 -10.42 17.10 48.04
CA ASP A 493 -9.96 18.49 48.01
C ASP A 493 -11.07 19.42 47.54
N PHE A 494 -11.84 19.02 46.51
CA PHE A 494 -13.02 19.74 46.05
C PHE A 494 -14.06 19.92 47.16
N VAL A 495 -14.37 18.82 47.87
CA VAL A 495 -15.31 18.89 49.01
C VAL A 495 -14.80 19.86 50.09
N ARG A 496 -13.52 19.81 50.43
CA ARG A 496 -12.92 20.67 51.45
C ARG A 496 -12.92 22.15 51.04
N GLN A 497 -12.67 22.42 49.80
CA GLN A 497 -12.48 23.80 49.32
C GLN A 497 -13.80 24.51 48.90
N TYR A 498 -14.73 23.77 48.34
CA TYR A 498 -15.91 24.37 47.68
C TYR A 498 -17.24 24.01 48.32
N LEU A 499 -17.30 22.96 49.15
CA LEU A 499 -18.56 22.56 49.76
C LEU A 499 -18.57 22.88 51.25
N PRO A 500 -19.59 23.57 51.75
CA PRO A 500 -19.67 23.87 53.17
C PRO A 500 -19.86 22.58 53.99
N GLN A 501 -18.95 22.35 54.92
CA GLN A 501 -19.13 21.28 55.90
C GLN A 501 -19.99 21.79 57.02
N GLN A 502 -21.16 21.19 57.23
CA GLN A 502 -21.89 21.44 58.50
C GLN A 502 -21.15 20.70 59.63
N PRO A 503 -20.90 21.34 60.77
CA PRO A 503 -20.45 20.64 61.95
C PRO A 503 -21.46 19.55 62.28
N ALA A 504 -20.98 18.32 62.54
CA ALA A 504 -21.75 17.14 62.90
C ALA A 504 -22.57 17.36 64.21
#